data_803c80acc0618842a558a52055ae40ac
#
_entry.id   803c80acc0618842a558a52055ae40ac
#
_cell.length_a   1.000
_cell.length_b   1.000
_cell.length_c   1.000
_cell.angle_alpha   90.00
_cell.angle_beta   90.00
_cell.angle_gamma   90.00
#
_symmetry.space_group_name_H-M   'P 1'
#
loop_
_entity.id
_entity.type
_entity.pdbx_description
1 polymer ?
#
loop_
_entity_poly.entity_id
_entity_poly.type
_entity_poly.pdbx_seq_one_letter_code
_entity_poly.pdbx_strand_id
1 'polypeptide(L)'
;MIRFFEKFGIPRVLLLGFLAVAIFMTGDGFELTFLSKFMVDQGFSSSQASLLVTVYGLFAALGGWCAGVLAEMFGARRIMMFGACWWIGIHLLFLGVAIPSGLYSLILGLYALRGIGYPLFIYSFVVLMAQYISPARLEIGRAHV
;
A
#
# COMPACT_ATOMS: atom_id res chain seq x y z
N MET A 1 0.10 -26.92 -5.98
CA MET A 1 0.31 -25.47 -6.24
C MET A 1 1.66 -24.97 -5.75
N ILE A 2 2.07 -25.19 -4.50
CA ILE A 2 3.35 -24.75 -3.91
C ILE A 2 4.58 -25.29 -4.67
N ARG A 3 4.60 -26.58 -5.05
CA ARG A 3 5.67 -27.20 -5.85
C ARG A 3 5.85 -26.60 -7.25
N PHE A 4 4.83 -25.99 -7.80
CA PHE A 4 4.88 -25.30 -9.10
C PHE A 4 5.74 -24.02 -8.99
N PHE A 5 5.51 -23.21 -7.96
CA PHE A 5 6.27 -21.97 -7.73
C PHE A 5 7.73 -22.20 -7.33
N GLU A 6 8.03 -23.32 -6.62
CA GLU A 6 9.40 -23.72 -6.33
C GLU A 6 10.20 -24.04 -7.60
N LYS A 7 9.53 -24.56 -8.63
CA LYS A 7 10.13 -24.82 -9.96
C LYS A 7 10.55 -23.52 -10.67
N PHE A 8 9.89 -22.41 -10.41
CA PHE A 8 10.27 -21.06 -10.86
C PHE A 8 11.23 -20.37 -9.91
N GLY A 9 11.66 -21.05 -8.83
CA GLY A 9 12.63 -20.53 -7.88
C GLY A 9 12.13 -19.38 -7.01
N ILE A 10 10.82 -19.28 -6.81
CA ILE A 10 10.21 -18.30 -5.91
C ILE A 10 10.20 -18.89 -4.49
N PRO A 11 10.90 -18.28 -3.51
CA PRO A 11 10.85 -18.70 -2.13
C PRO A 11 9.42 -18.64 -1.56
N ARG A 12 9.06 -19.61 -0.69
CA ARG A 12 7.71 -19.66 -0.06
C ARG A 12 7.36 -18.37 0.68
N VAL A 13 8.33 -17.73 1.29
CA VAL A 13 8.15 -16.45 2.00
C VAL A 13 7.63 -15.36 1.07
N LEU A 14 8.15 -15.30 -0.16
CA LEU A 14 7.70 -14.32 -1.15
C LEU A 14 6.30 -14.63 -1.69
N LEU A 15 5.91 -15.90 -1.75
CA LEU A 15 4.56 -16.29 -2.21
C LEU A 15 3.47 -15.73 -1.29
N LEU A 16 3.66 -15.81 0.03
CA LEU A 16 2.74 -15.20 0.99
C LEU A 16 2.73 -13.67 0.87
N GLY A 17 3.89 -13.07 0.62
CA GLY A 17 4.00 -11.63 0.35
C GLY A 17 3.23 -11.21 -0.90
N PHE A 18 3.36 -11.93 -2.00
CA PHE A 18 2.58 -11.68 -3.23
C PHE A 18 1.08 -11.80 -2.99
N LEU A 19 0.63 -12.82 -2.24
CA LEU A 19 -0.78 -12.98 -1.91
C LEU A 19 -1.28 -11.81 -1.05
N ALA A 20 -0.50 -11.39 -0.05
CA ALA A 20 -0.84 -10.25 0.80
C ALA A 20 -0.94 -8.95 -0.02
N VAL A 21 0.02 -8.72 -0.94
CA VAL A 21 -0.01 -7.57 -1.85
C VAL A 21 -1.23 -7.64 -2.77
N ALA A 22 -1.55 -8.81 -3.34
CA ALA A 22 -2.71 -8.96 -4.22
C ALA A 22 -4.02 -8.63 -3.49
N ILE A 23 -4.21 -9.14 -2.27
CA ILE A 23 -5.39 -8.83 -1.43
C ILE A 23 -5.46 -7.33 -1.14
N PHE A 24 -4.32 -6.76 -0.70
CA PHE A 24 -4.22 -5.34 -0.36
C PHE A 24 -4.56 -4.45 -1.56
N MET A 25 -3.93 -4.67 -2.72
CA MET A 25 -4.14 -3.89 -3.93
C MET A 25 -5.57 -4.01 -4.46
N THR A 26 -6.18 -5.19 -4.34
CA THR A 26 -7.58 -5.39 -4.72
C THR A 26 -8.50 -4.54 -3.85
N GLY A 27 -8.31 -4.57 -2.53
CA GLY A 27 -9.12 -3.77 -1.59
C GLY A 27 -8.96 -2.26 -1.80
N ASP A 28 -7.73 -1.78 -1.93
CA ASP A 28 -7.43 -0.37 -2.17
C ASP A 28 -7.98 0.12 -3.52
N GLY A 29 -7.87 -0.70 -4.58
CA GLY A 29 -8.42 -0.39 -5.90
C GLY A 29 -9.95 -0.29 -5.91
N PHE A 30 -10.64 -1.20 -5.22
CA PHE A 30 -12.10 -1.11 -5.05
C PHE A 30 -12.48 0.18 -4.33
N GLU A 31 -11.83 0.49 -3.23
CA GLU A 31 -12.13 1.69 -2.46
C GLU A 31 -11.93 2.97 -3.28
N LEU A 32 -10.79 3.12 -3.96
CA LEU A 32 -10.51 4.28 -4.82
C LEU A 32 -11.58 4.46 -5.90
N THR A 33 -12.14 3.38 -6.42
CA THR A 33 -13.18 3.41 -7.44
C THR A 33 -14.51 3.93 -6.89
N PHE A 34 -14.90 3.51 -5.68
CA PHE A 34 -16.23 3.79 -5.14
C PHE A 34 -16.26 4.97 -4.16
N LEU A 35 -15.14 5.34 -3.56
CA LEU A 35 -15.07 6.34 -2.51
C LEU A 35 -15.62 7.70 -2.97
N SER A 36 -15.23 8.17 -4.14
CA SER A 36 -15.67 9.48 -4.65
C SER A 36 -17.21 9.54 -4.81
N LYS A 37 -17.79 8.47 -5.36
CA LYS A 37 -19.25 8.37 -5.47
C LYS A 37 -19.90 8.32 -4.10
N PHE A 38 -19.39 7.49 -3.20
CA PHE A 38 -19.89 7.37 -1.83
C PHE A 38 -19.89 8.73 -1.11
N MET A 39 -18.82 9.52 -1.22
CA MET A 39 -18.72 10.84 -0.60
C MET A 39 -19.78 11.81 -1.15
N VAL A 40 -20.02 11.79 -2.47
CA VAL A 40 -21.07 12.61 -3.08
C VAL A 40 -22.46 12.17 -2.62
N ASP A 41 -22.71 10.86 -2.53
CA ASP A 41 -23.97 10.32 -2.02
C ASP A 41 -24.21 10.66 -0.53
N GLN A 42 -23.14 10.91 0.25
CA GLN A 42 -23.19 11.43 1.64
C GLN A 42 -23.39 12.96 1.71
N GLY A 43 -23.53 13.65 0.58
CA GLY A 43 -23.80 15.09 0.52
C GLY A 43 -22.56 15.98 0.39
N PHE A 44 -21.37 15.43 0.23
CA PHE A 44 -20.16 16.20 -0.04
C PHE A 44 -20.09 16.62 -1.51
N SER A 45 -19.43 17.75 -1.80
CA SER A 45 -19.27 18.20 -3.20
C SER A 45 -18.28 17.29 -3.96
N SER A 46 -18.41 17.26 -5.29
CA SER A 46 -17.46 16.54 -6.16
C SER A 46 -16.03 17.04 -5.99
N SER A 47 -15.83 18.34 -5.72
CA SER A 47 -14.51 18.91 -5.41
C SER A 47 -13.93 18.35 -4.11
N GLN A 48 -14.75 18.20 -3.07
CA GLN A 48 -14.33 17.60 -1.81
C GLN A 48 -13.96 16.12 -1.99
N ALA A 49 -14.74 15.36 -2.74
CA ALA A 49 -14.45 13.96 -3.06
C ALA A 49 -13.13 13.82 -3.85
N SER A 50 -12.89 14.69 -4.85
CA SER A 50 -11.65 14.68 -5.62
C SER A 50 -10.44 15.10 -4.79
N LEU A 51 -10.59 16.11 -3.92
CA LEU A 51 -9.52 16.56 -3.02
C LEU A 51 -9.06 15.44 -2.08
N LEU A 52 -9.99 14.61 -1.61
CA LEU A 52 -9.70 13.47 -0.75
C LEU A 52 -8.72 12.50 -1.42
N VAL A 53 -8.98 12.12 -2.66
CA VAL A 53 -8.11 11.24 -3.46
C VAL A 53 -6.77 11.90 -3.76
N THR A 54 -6.78 13.20 -4.08
CA THR A 54 -5.55 13.97 -4.37
C THR A 54 -4.63 14.02 -3.16
N VAL A 55 -5.17 14.34 -1.99
CA VAL A 55 -4.37 14.44 -0.75
C VAL A 55 -3.85 13.05 -0.34
N TYR A 56 -4.66 12.00 -0.47
CA TYR A 56 -4.19 10.61 -0.30
C TYR A 56 -2.98 10.32 -1.20
N GLY A 57 -3.04 10.65 -2.49
CA GLY A 57 -1.95 10.46 -3.44
C GLY A 57 -0.68 11.24 -3.08
N LEU A 58 -0.80 12.48 -2.59
CA LEU A 58 0.35 13.27 -2.12
C LEU A 58 1.03 12.61 -0.90
N PHE A 59 0.27 12.15 0.07
CA PHE A 59 0.82 11.45 1.24
C PHE A 59 1.39 10.09 0.86
N ALA A 60 0.80 9.39 -0.11
CA ALA A 60 1.36 8.17 -0.68
C ALA A 60 2.70 8.43 -1.39
N ALA A 61 2.84 9.53 -2.13
CA ALA A 61 4.11 9.91 -2.75
C ALA A 61 5.20 10.20 -1.70
N LEU A 62 4.87 10.93 -0.63
CA LEU A 62 5.79 11.18 0.49
C LEU A 62 6.21 9.88 1.19
N GLY A 63 5.25 9.00 1.48
CA GLY A 63 5.53 7.67 2.06
C GLY A 63 6.41 6.81 1.15
N GLY A 64 6.19 6.88 -0.16
CA GLY A 64 6.98 6.17 -1.17
C GLY A 64 8.43 6.63 -1.23
N TRP A 65 8.65 7.92 -1.12
CA TRP A 65 9.99 8.49 -1.07
C TRP A 65 10.78 8.00 0.16
N CYS A 66 10.12 7.92 1.31
CA CYS A 66 10.75 7.46 2.55
C CYS A 66 10.90 5.94 2.62
N ALA A 67 10.03 5.16 1.93
CA ALA A 67 9.91 3.72 2.14
C ALA A 67 11.22 2.95 1.88
N GLY A 68 11.94 3.29 0.81
CA GLY A 68 13.22 2.66 0.48
C GLY A 68 14.26 2.88 1.58
N VAL A 69 14.47 4.13 1.97
CA VAL A 69 15.44 4.51 3.02
C VAL A 69 15.08 3.85 4.36
N LEU A 70 13.81 3.89 4.75
CA LEU A 70 13.36 3.27 5.99
C LEU A 70 13.52 1.74 5.95
N ALA A 71 13.26 1.10 4.81
CA ALA A 71 13.44 -0.33 4.63
C ALA A 71 14.92 -0.75 4.73
N GLU A 72 15.85 0.06 4.23
CA GLU A 72 17.29 -0.17 4.39
C GLU A 72 17.75 0.03 5.82
N MET A 73 17.31 1.09 6.50
CA MET A 73 17.71 1.43 7.87
C MET A 73 17.16 0.47 8.93
N PHE A 74 15.88 0.11 8.83
CA PHE A 74 15.16 -0.64 9.87
C PHE A 74 14.83 -2.08 9.47
N GLY A 75 15.13 -2.46 8.24
CA GLY A 75 14.83 -3.76 7.66
C GLY A 75 13.47 -3.81 6.94
N ALA A 76 13.48 -4.29 5.70
CA ALA A 76 12.32 -4.29 4.80
C ALA A 76 11.08 -4.96 5.43
N ARG A 77 11.25 -6.11 6.10
CA ARG A 77 10.15 -6.82 6.73
C ARG A 77 9.47 -6.01 7.84
N ARG A 78 10.24 -5.26 8.64
CA ARG A 78 9.70 -4.45 9.74
C ARG A 78 8.90 -3.28 9.20
N ILE A 79 9.43 -2.58 8.20
CA ILE A 79 8.74 -1.43 7.59
C ILE A 79 7.50 -1.88 6.83
N MET A 80 7.55 -3.02 6.13
CA MET A 80 6.37 -3.64 5.52
C MET A 80 5.26 -3.91 6.54
N MET A 81 5.60 -4.55 7.66
CA MET A 81 4.63 -4.82 8.74
C MET A 81 4.08 -3.53 9.36
N PHE A 82 4.95 -2.55 9.61
CA PHE A 82 4.55 -1.24 10.10
C PHE A 82 3.58 -0.55 9.14
N GLY A 83 3.89 -0.52 7.84
CA GLY A 83 3.03 0.06 6.80
C GLY A 83 1.64 -0.59 6.75
N ALA A 84 1.59 -1.94 6.83
CA ALA A 84 0.33 -2.67 6.87
C ALA A 84 -0.50 -2.34 8.13
N CYS A 85 0.12 -2.39 9.32
CA CYS A 85 -0.57 -2.06 10.57
C CYS A 85 -1.04 -0.61 10.61
N TRP A 86 -0.21 0.32 10.15
CA TRP A 86 -0.56 1.73 10.02
C TRP A 86 -1.78 1.92 9.11
N TRP A 87 -1.73 1.35 7.91
CA TRP A 87 -2.83 1.46 6.96
C TRP A 87 -4.13 0.88 7.52
N ILE A 88 -4.10 -0.32 8.10
CA ILE A 88 -5.27 -0.97 8.71
C ILE A 88 -5.80 -0.12 9.88
N GLY A 89 -4.91 0.33 10.79
CA GLY A 89 -5.30 1.11 11.96
C GLY A 89 -5.98 2.43 11.59
N ILE A 90 -5.38 3.18 10.66
CA ILE A 90 -5.96 4.44 10.16
C ILE A 90 -7.26 4.17 9.38
N HIS A 91 -7.34 3.06 8.62
CA HIS A 91 -8.55 2.69 7.91
C HIS A 91 -9.72 2.37 8.85
N LEU A 92 -9.47 1.66 9.94
CA LEU A 92 -10.49 1.40 10.97
C LEU A 92 -10.98 2.69 11.63
N LEU A 93 -10.08 3.65 11.91
CA LEU A 93 -10.46 4.97 12.40
C LEU A 93 -11.25 5.79 11.37
N PHE A 94 -10.86 5.68 10.10
CA PHE A 94 -11.58 6.33 9.00
C PHE A 94 -13.02 5.83 8.90
N LEU A 95 -13.23 4.51 8.91
CA LEU A 95 -14.56 3.91 8.81
C LEU A 95 -15.37 4.05 10.10
N GLY A 96 -14.75 3.86 11.26
CA GLY A 96 -15.45 3.81 12.56
C GLY A 96 -15.66 5.18 13.20
N VAL A 97 -14.87 6.18 12.86
CA VAL A 97 -14.92 7.51 13.49
C VAL A 97 -15.16 8.62 12.48
N ALA A 98 -14.34 8.70 11.42
CA ALA A 98 -14.41 9.83 10.50
C ALA A 98 -15.70 9.83 9.69
N ILE A 99 -16.04 8.72 9.06
CA ILE A 99 -17.26 8.61 8.24
C ILE A 99 -18.52 8.87 9.09
N PRO A 100 -18.72 8.22 10.26
CA PRO A 100 -19.90 8.49 11.08
C PRO A 100 -19.98 9.91 11.63
N SER A 101 -18.85 10.59 11.84
CA SER A 101 -18.82 11.98 12.33
C SER A 101 -19.38 12.99 11.33
N GLY A 102 -19.33 12.70 10.03
CA GLY A 102 -19.69 13.64 8.97
C GLY A 102 -18.76 14.85 8.85
N LEU A 103 -17.68 14.91 9.64
CA LEU A 103 -16.73 16.03 9.65
C LEU A 103 -15.71 15.87 8.50
N TYR A 104 -15.84 16.65 7.45
CA TYR A 104 -14.96 16.58 6.28
C TYR A 104 -13.48 16.71 6.61
N SER A 105 -13.09 17.59 7.52
CA SER A 105 -11.70 17.77 7.95
C SER A 105 -11.10 16.51 8.58
N LEU A 106 -11.89 15.79 9.39
CA LEU A 106 -11.47 14.52 9.98
C LEU A 106 -11.36 13.40 8.94
N ILE A 107 -12.34 13.33 8.02
CA ILE A 107 -12.34 12.42 6.88
C ILE A 107 -11.08 12.64 6.04
N LEU A 108 -10.81 13.90 5.64
CA LEU A 108 -9.65 14.27 4.84
C LEU A 108 -8.33 13.94 5.56
N GLY A 109 -8.21 14.29 6.84
CA GLY A 109 -7.00 14.07 7.63
C GLY A 109 -6.66 12.59 7.80
N LEU A 110 -7.62 11.76 8.18
CA LEU A 110 -7.39 10.32 8.35
C LEU A 110 -7.15 9.63 7.01
N TYR A 111 -7.84 10.04 5.95
CA TYR A 111 -7.61 9.48 4.62
C TYR A 111 -6.22 9.84 4.07
N ALA A 112 -5.77 11.06 4.30
CA ALA A 112 -4.41 11.49 3.97
C ALA A 112 -3.36 10.66 4.71
N LEU A 113 -3.46 10.54 6.04
CA LEU A 113 -2.53 9.76 6.87
C LEU A 113 -2.46 8.29 6.46
N ARG A 114 -3.58 7.73 6.03
CA ARG A 114 -3.63 6.37 5.51
C ARG A 114 -2.76 6.21 4.27
N GLY A 115 -2.67 7.24 3.41
CA GLY A 115 -1.85 7.25 2.21
C GLY A 115 -0.38 6.90 2.46
N ILE A 116 0.18 7.22 3.63
CA ILE A 116 1.57 6.87 3.99
C ILE A 116 1.77 5.35 4.10
N GLY A 117 0.79 4.64 4.66
CA GLY A 117 0.91 3.19 4.93
C GLY A 117 1.01 2.34 3.68
N TYR A 118 0.32 2.73 2.62
CA TYR A 118 0.30 2.04 1.34
C TYR A 118 1.71 1.82 0.76
N PRO A 119 2.51 2.87 0.48
CA PRO A 119 3.83 2.71 -0.11
C PRO A 119 4.84 2.08 0.87
N LEU A 120 4.72 2.32 2.17
CA LEU A 120 5.54 1.64 3.16
C LEU A 120 5.38 0.12 3.09
N PHE A 121 4.16 -0.36 2.88
CA PHE A 121 3.90 -1.78 2.69
C PHE A 121 4.45 -2.29 1.34
N ILE A 122 4.06 -1.67 0.22
CA ILE A 122 4.37 -2.15 -1.13
C ILE A 122 5.86 -2.04 -1.47
N TYR A 123 6.48 -0.86 -1.25
CA TYR A 123 7.89 -0.67 -1.64
C TYR A 123 8.85 -1.43 -0.74
N SER A 124 8.52 -1.58 0.56
CA SER A 124 9.29 -2.47 1.42
C SER A 124 9.21 -3.94 0.99
N PHE A 125 8.08 -4.38 0.42
CA PHE A 125 7.99 -5.71 -0.18
C PHE A 125 8.89 -5.84 -1.42
N VAL A 126 8.99 -4.80 -2.27
CA VAL A 126 9.91 -4.79 -3.41
C VAL A 126 11.38 -4.91 -2.94
N VAL A 127 11.75 -4.16 -1.90
CA VAL A 127 13.10 -4.27 -1.29
C VAL A 127 13.32 -5.67 -0.74
N LEU A 128 12.34 -6.24 -0.06
CA LEU A 128 12.41 -7.62 0.46
C LEU A 128 12.59 -8.63 -0.69
N MET A 129 11.87 -8.50 -1.79
CA MET A 129 12.05 -9.35 -2.98
C MET A 129 13.47 -9.27 -3.51
N ALA A 130 14.03 -8.06 -3.63
CA ALA A 130 15.39 -7.86 -4.13
C ALA A 130 16.44 -8.58 -3.24
N GLN A 131 16.21 -8.66 -1.93
CA GLN A 131 17.10 -9.37 -1.00
C GLN A 131 17.04 -10.91 -1.16
N TYR A 132 15.91 -11.45 -1.62
CA TYR A 132 15.72 -12.91 -1.81
C TYR A 132 16.07 -13.40 -3.21
N ILE A 133 16.19 -12.52 -4.19
CA ILE A 133 16.59 -12.87 -5.57
C ILE A 133 18.11 -12.85 -5.64
N SER A 134 18.74 -14.00 -5.98
CA SER A 134 20.18 -14.07 -6.10
C SER A 134 20.70 -13.19 -7.25
N PRO A 135 21.88 -12.55 -7.09
CA PRO A 135 22.49 -11.70 -8.14
C PRO A 135 22.60 -12.39 -9.51
N ALA A 136 22.92 -13.69 -9.53
CA ALA A 136 23.03 -14.49 -10.76
C ALA A 136 21.74 -14.56 -11.59
N ARG A 137 20.56 -14.39 -10.97
CA ARG A 137 19.28 -14.36 -11.70
C ARG A 137 18.92 -12.97 -12.21
N LEU A 138 19.46 -11.92 -11.61
CA LEU A 138 19.32 -10.54 -12.09
C LEU A 138 20.15 -10.31 -13.37
N GLU A 139 21.27 -11.03 -13.53
CA GLU A 139 22.13 -10.95 -14.72
C GLU A 139 21.50 -11.60 -15.96
N ILE A 140 20.69 -12.65 -15.81
CA ILE A 140 20.00 -13.30 -16.95
C ILE A 140 19.03 -12.32 -17.63
N GLY A 141 18.40 -11.41 -16.87
CA GLY A 141 17.55 -10.34 -17.43
C GLY A 141 18.32 -9.26 -18.21
N ARG A 142 19.61 -9.05 -17.91
CA ARG A 142 20.46 -8.07 -18.61
C ARG A 142 21.09 -8.62 -19.91
N ALA A 143 21.20 -9.93 -20.04
CA ALA A 143 21.78 -10.57 -21.24
C ALA A 143 20.81 -10.62 -22.43
N HIS A 144 19.56 -10.20 -22.28
CA HIS A 144 18.52 -10.20 -23.32
C HIS A 144 18.06 -8.78 -23.71
N VAL A 145 18.77 -7.74 -23.32
CA VAL A 145 18.65 -6.37 -23.79
C VAL A 145 19.92 -5.98 -24.51
#